data_fad79286cf237552f82655ecc586e6f2
#
_entry.id   fad79286cf237552f82655ecc586e6f2
#
_cell.length_a   1.000
_cell.length_b   1.000
_cell.length_c   1.000
_cell.angle_alpha   90.00
_cell.angle_beta   90.00
_cell.angle_gamma   90.00
#
_symmetry.space_group_name_H-M   'P 1'
#
loop_
_entity.id
_entity.type
_entity.pdbx_description
1 polymer ?
#
loop_
_entity_poly.entity_id
_entity_poly.type
_entity_poly.pdbx_seq_one_letter_code
_entity_poly.pdbx_strand_id
1 'polypeptide(L)'
;MRSIGHFIGGKEVKGTSGRTADVFEPMTGDVQAKVALASKAEVRAAVENARAAQGEWAATNPQRRARVMMKFVELVQRDYDKLAELLAREHGKTVPDAKGDIQRGLEVAEFACGIPHLMKGEYTEGAGPGIDIYSMRQPLGVVAGITPFNFPAMIPMWKFAPAIACGNAFILKPSERDPGVPMMLAELMIEAGLPAGILNVVNGDKEAVDAILDDPDVKAIGFVGSTPIAQYIYERAAQTGKRCQCFGGAKNHAIIMPDADMDQAVDALIGAGYGSAGERCMAVSVAVPVGKTTADRLMEKLIPRVESLKIGTSVDPSADYGPLVTREAVEKVKSYIDIGVKEGATLAVDGRGFKMQGYENGFYLGGSLFDNVTKDMRIYKEEIFGPVLSVVRAKDYHEALALPSDHDYGNGVAIFTRDGDAARDFAAKVNVGMVGVNVPIPVPIAYYTFGGWKKSGFGDLNQHGPDSVRFYTKTKTVTSRWPSGVKDGAEFSIPTMK
;
A
#
# COMPACT_ATOMS: atom_id res chain seq x y z
N MET A 1 19.67 -17.59 16.47
CA MET A 1 19.10 -16.97 15.24
C MET A 1 17.69 -17.51 15.10
N ARG A 2 16.67 -16.65 15.00
CA ARG A 2 15.26 -17.03 14.82
C ARG A 2 15.06 -17.61 13.41
N SER A 3 14.26 -18.68 13.27
CA SER A 3 13.83 -19.20 11.97
C SER A 3 12.35 -18.90 11.83
N ILE A 4 11.96 -18.28 10.72
CA ILE A 4 10.57 -17.90 10.42
C ILE A 4 10.07 -18.83 9.33
N GLY A 5 9.01 -19.57 9.61
CA GLY A 5 8.36 -20.49 8.67
C GLY A 5 7.24 -19.82 7.88
N HIS A 6 6.20 -20.60 7.57
CA HIS A 6 4.93 -20.13 7.02
C HIS A 6 3.87 -20.21 8.09
N PHE A 7 2.72 -19.56 7.89
CA PHE A 7 1.55 -19.71 8.76
C PHE A 7 0.42 -20.33 7.95
N ILE A 8 0.17 -21.63 8.15
CA ILE A 8 -0.79 -22.40 7.36
C ILE A 8 -1.70 -23.20 8.28
N GLY A 9 -3.00 -23.15 8.03
CA GLY A 9 -3.96 -23.89 8.83
C GLY A 9 -4.03 -23.45 10.29
N GLY A 10 -3.81 -22.16 10.57
CA GLY A 10 -3.91 -21.55 11.90
C GLY A 10 -2.70 -21.75 12.79
N LYS A 11 -1.56 -22.13 12.26
CA LYS A 11 -0.30 -22.33 13.02
C LYS A 11 0.94 -22.08 12.17
N GLU A 12 2.04 -21.76 12.83
CA GLU A 12 3.34 -21.71 12.18
C GLU A 12 3.78 -23.13 11.76
N VAL A 13 4.29 -23.24 10.53
CA VAL A 13 4.85 -24.46 9.95
C VAL A 13 6.24 -24.18 9.38
N LYS A 14 7.15 -25.13 9.52
CA LYS A 14 8.48 -25.01 8.93
C LYS A 14 8.39 -25.11 7.40
N GLY A 15 9.21 -24.28 6.71
CA GLY A 15 9.40 -24.45 5.28
C GLY A 15 10.12 -25.77 4.94
N THR A 16 9.72 -26.38 3.84
CA THR A 16 10.26 -27.66 3.36
C THR A 16 11.07 -27.55 2.08
N SER A 17 11.11 -26.38 1.44
CA SER A 17 11.87 -26.12 0.21
C SER A 17 13.39 -26.19 0.38
N GLY A 18 13.88 -26.08 1.61
CA GLY A 18 15.32 -25.93 1.92
C GLY A 18 15.88 -24.54 1.61
N ARG A 19 15.10 -23.64 0.99
CA ARG A 19 15.50 -22.27 0.63
C ARG A 19 15.16 -21.29 1.73
N THR A 20 16.06 -20.36 2.02
CA THR A 20 15.86 -19.29 3.01
C THR A 20 16.41 -17.96 2.52
N ALA A 21 15.90 -16.85 3.07
CA ALA A 21 16.49 -15.52 2.95
C ALA A 21 16.88 -14.99 4.34
N ASP A 22 17.84 -14.08 4.36
CA ASP A 22 18.24 -13.39 5.59
C ASP A 22 17.30 -12.24 5.89
N VAL A 23 16.91 -12.13 7.17
CA VAL A 23 16.19 -10.98 7.73
C VAL A 23 17.21 -10.19 8.53
N PHE A 24 17.50 -8.97 8.08
CA PHE A 24 18.47 -8.11 8.73
C PHE A 24 17.84 -7.28 9.86
N GLU A 25 18.65 -6.88 10.81
CA GLU A 25 18.41 -5.75 11.68
C GLU A 25 19.07 -4.52 11.06
N PRO A 26 18.32 -3.62 10.40
CA PRO A 26 18.90 -2.53 9.60
C PRO A 26 19.76 -1.56 10.42
N MET A 27 19.52 -1.46 11.72
CA MET A 27 20.30 -0.61 12.62
C MET A 27 21.76 -1.08 12.75
N THR A 28 21.99 -2.39 12.84
CA THR A 28 23.32 -2.97 13.03
C THR A 28 23.89 -3.56 11.75
N GLY A 29 23.04 -3.90 10.78
CA GLY A 29 23.42 -4.65 9.57
C GLY A 29 23.59 -6.16 9.80
N ASP A 30 23.25 -6.65 10.99
CA ASP A 30 23.35 -8.08 11.33
C ASP A 30 22.16 -8.88 10.84
N VAL A 31 22.37 -10.15 10.57
CA VAL A 31 21.28 -11.10 10.29
C VAL A 31 20.62 -11.51 11.61
N GLN A 32 19.38 -11.08 11.84
CA GLN A 32 18.64 -11.40 13.06
C GLN A 32 17.78 -12.67 12.94
N ALA A 33 17.35 -13.03 11.74
CA ALA A 33 16.54 -14.21 11.46
C ALA A 33 16.78 -14.75 10.06
N LYS A 34 16.31 -15.99 9.83
CA LYS A 34 16.18 -16.57 8.48
C LYS A 34 14.69 -16.86 8.22
N VAL A 35 14.19 -16.46 7.06
CA VAL A 35 12.83 -16.75 6.63
C VAL A 35 12.83 -17.83 5.54
N ALA A 36 11.89 -18.79 5.66
CA ALA A 36 11.70 -19.82 4.63
C ALA A 36 11.15 -19.20 3.34
N LEU A 37 11.64 -19.66 2.19
CA LEU A 37 11.13 -19.30 0.87
C LEU A 37 10.35 -20.48 0.29
N ALA A 38 9.03 -20.31 0.13
CA ALA A 38 8.13 -21.38 -0.28
C ALA A 38 8.43 -21.89 -1.70
N SER A 39 8.32 -23.20 -1.86
CA SER A 39 8.22 -23.87 -3.15
C SER A 39 6.79 -23.78 -3.71
N LYS A 40 6.61 -24.11 -4.99
CA LYS A 40 5.28 -24.23 -5.61
C LYS A 40 4.37 -25.20 -4.87
N ALA A 41 4.92 -26.29 -4.35
CA ALA A 41 4.17 -27.30 -3.61
C ALA A 41 3.62 -26.74 -2.27
N GLU A 42 4.43 -25.95 -1.56
CA GLU A 42 3.99 -25.32 -0.31
C GLU A 42 2.92 -24.25 -0.55
N VAL A 43 3.06 -23.45 -1.62
CA VAL A 43 2.00 -22.52 -2.05
C VAL A 43 0.72 -23.28 -2.37
N ARG A 44 0.80 -24.36 -3.14
CA ARG A 44 -0.38 -25.19 -3.47
C ARG A 44 -1.04 -25.75 -2.23
N ALA A 45 -0.28 -26.26 -1.28
CA ALA A 45 -0.80 -26.79 -0.01
C ALA A 45 -1.53 -25.71 0.80
N ALA A 46 -1.00 -24.47 0.84
CA ALA A 46 -1.68 -23.35 1.49
C ALA A 46 -2.99 -22.97 0.79
N VAL A 47 -3.02 -22.98 -0.55
CA VAL A 47 -4.24 -22.71 -1.33
C VAL A 47 -5.29 -23.81 -1.12
N GLU A 48 -4.90 -25.08 -1.09
CA GLU A 48 -5.82 -26.19 -0.79
C GLU A 48 -6.39 -26.09 0.62
N ASN A 49 -5.57 -25.74 1.60
CA ASN A 49 -6.01 -25.50 2.97
C ASN A 49 -7.04 -24.34 3.03
N ALA A 50 -6.76 -23.23 2.33
CA ALA A 50 -7.66 -22.09 2.22
C ALA A 50 -9.00 -22.47 1.54
N ARG A 51 -8.94 -23.24 0.45
CA ARG A 51 -10.11 -23.70 -0.29
C ARG A 51 -11.01 -24.60 0.56
N ALA A 52 -10.41 -25.48 1.35
CA ALA A 52 -11.17 -26.38 2.23
C ALA A 52 -11.94 -25.60 3.33
N ALA A 53 -11.38 -24.54 3.87
CA ALA A 53 -12.00 -23.74 4.93
C ALA A 53 -13.00 -22.69 4.41
N GLN A 54 -12.85 -22.22 3.18
CA GLN A 54 -13.53 -21.03 2.66
C GLN A 54 -15.06 -21.19 2.59
N GLY A 55 -15.57 -22.37 2.25
CA GLY A 55 -17.01 -22.60 2.07
C GLY A 55 -17.81 -22.34 3.35
N GLU A 56 -17.37 -22.84 4.49
CA GLU A 56 -18.02 -22.61 5.80
C GLU A 56 -17.92 -21.13 6.22
N TRP A 57 -16.78 -20.50 5.96
CA TRP A 57 -16.61 -19.09 6.24
C TRP A 57 -17.53 -18.20 5.38
N ALA A 58 -17.67 -18.52 4.10
CA ALA A 58 -18.60 -17.83 3.21
C ALA A 58 -20.06 -17.96 3.68
N ALA A 59 -20.44 -19.13 4.20
CA ALA A 59 -21.77 -19.39 4.76
C ALA A 59 -22.00 -18.73 6.13
N THR A 60 -20.93 -18.34 6.83
CA THR A 60 -21.03 -17.61 8.09
C THR A 60 -21.64 -16.23 7.86
N ASN A 61 -22.70 -15.88 8.63
CA ASN A 61 -23.38 -14.60 8.42
C ASN A 61 -22.46 -13.41 8.66
N PRO A 62 -22.68 -12.26 7.95
CA PRO A 62 -21.81 -11.11 8.01
C PRO A 62 -21.59 -10.53 9.42
N GLN A 63 -22.60 -10.61 10.30
CA GLN A 63 -22.47 -10.15 11.67
C GLN A 63 -21.46 -10.96 12.51
N ARG A 64 -21.39 -12.27 12.30
CA ARG A 64 -20.39 -13.12 12.95
C ARG A 64 -18.99 -12.81 12.42
N ARG A 65 -18.86 -12.63 11.11
CA ARG A 65 -17.57 -12.22 10.51
C ARG A 65 -17.10 -10.85 11.04
N ALA A 66 -18.03 -9.89 11.18
CA ALA A 66 -17.74 -8.60 11.79
C ALA A 66 -17.24 -8.70 13.23
N ARG A 67 -17.79 -9.61 14.04
CA ARG A 67 -17.33 -9.82 15.44
C ARG A 67 -15.89 -10.33 15.50
N VAL A 68 -15.48 -11.17 14.56
CA VAL A 68 -14.06 -11.60 14.47
C VAL A 68 -13.17 -10.40 14.13
N MET A 69 -13.59 -9.54 13.21
CA MET A 69 -12.84 -8.30 12.90
C MET A 69 -12.77 -7.35 14.10
N MET A 70 -13.87 -7.15 14.83
CA MET A 70 -13.88 -6.33 16.05
C MET A 70 -12.90 -6.87 17.11
N LYS A 71 -12.89 -8.19 17.30
CA LYS A 71 -11.95 -8.81 18.24
C LYS A 71 -10.50 -8.72 17.77
N PHE A 72 -10.27 -8.84 16.46
CA PHE A 72 -8.94 -8.61 15.88
C PHE A 72 -8.44 -7.19 16.12
N VAL A 73 -9.28 -6.16 15.90
CA VAL A 73 -8.94 -4.76 16.21
C VAL A 73 -8.53 -4.61 17.70
N GLU A 74 -9.32 -5.17 18.62
CA GLU A 74 -9.01 -5.15 20.06
C GLU A 74 -7.64 -5.80 20.36
N LEU A 75 -7.35 -6.94 19.74
CA LEU A 75 -6.11 -7.68 19.97
C LEU A 75 -4.88 -6.95 19.37
N VAL A 76 -5.02 -6.34 18.20
CA VAL A 76 -3.95 -5.50 17.63
C VAL A 76 -3.69 -4.29 18.52
N GLN A 77 -4.74 -3.66 19.07
CA GLN A 77 -4.58 -2.57 20.05
C GLN A 77 -3.92 -3.04 21.34
N ARG A 78 -4.26 -4.25 21.85
CA ARG A 78 -3.59 -4.85 23.01
C ARG A 78 -2.09 -5.02 22.79
N ASP A 79 -1.69 -5.51 21.63
CA ASP A 79 -0.30 -5.84 21.29
C ASP A 79 0.40 -4.73 20.46
N TYR A 80 -0.16 -3.50 20.49
CA TYR A 80 0.26 -2.40 19.66
C TYR A 80 1.75 -2.05 19.78
N ASP A 81 2.24 -1.91 21.00
CA ASP A 81 3.65 -1.60 21.25
C ASP A 81 4.58 -2.74 20.83
N LYS A 82 4.21 -3.98 21.11
CA LYS A 82 4.96 -5.16 20.70
C LYS A 82 5.07 -5.30 19.18
N LEU A 83 3.98 -5.03 18.47
CA LEU A 83 3.98 -4.98 17.02
C LEU A 83 4.88 -3.86 16.47
N ALA A 84 4.82 -2.67 17.09
CA ALA A 84 5.62 -1.52 16.67
C ALA A 84 7.13 -1.75 16.90
N GLU A 85 7.51 -2.35 18.02
CA GLU A 85 8.91 -2.71 18.31
C GLU A 85 9.44 -3.76 17.32
N LEU A 86 8.65 -4.81 17.04
CA LEU A 86 9.03 -5.83 16.06
C LEU A 86 9.19 -5.22 14.66
N LEU A 87 8.24 -4.37 14.25
CA LEU A 87 8.27 -3.66 12.98
C LEU A 87 9.51 -2.77 12.87
N ALA A 88 9.75 -1.93 13.87
CA ALA A 88 10.89 -1.03 13.90
C ALA A 88 12.22 -1.78 13.81
N ARG A 89 12.30 -2.93 14.46
CA ARG A 89 13.50 -3.78 14.47
C ARG A 89 13.77 -4.47 13.12
N GLU A 90 12.73 -4.95 12.42
CA GLU A 90 12.90 -5.63 11.13
C GLU A 90 13.01 -4.65 9.96
N HIS A 91 12.32 -3.51 10.02
CA HIS A 91 12.34 -2.50 8.95
C HIS A 91 13.42 -1.42 9.12
N GLY A 92 13.69 -1.00 10.37
CA GLY A 92 14.59 0.12 10.67
C GLY A 92 13.90 1.47 10.90
N LYS A 93 12.62 1.64 10.53
CA LYS A 93 11.89 2.89 10.80
C LYS A 93 11.74 3.13 12.30
N THR A 94 11.57 4.39 12.72
CA THR A 94 11.39 4.73 14.14
C THR A 94 10.13 4.09 14.73
N VAL A 95 10.13 3.82 16.03
CA VAL A 95 8.96 3.26 16.74
C VAL A 95 7.71 4.14 16.53
N PRO A 96 7.77 5.49 16.61
CA PRO A 96 6.60 6.32 16.29
C PRO A 96 6.07 6.13 14.86
N ASP A 97 6.94 5.97 13.86
CA ASP A 97 6.53 5.70 12.48
C ASP A 97 5.96 4.28 12.31
N ALA A 98 6.52 3.29 13.01
CA ALA A 98 5.97 1.93 13.09
C ALA A 98 4.56 1.91 13.71
N LYS A 99 4.32 2.71 14.74
CA LYS A 99 2.98 2.91 15.31
C LYS A 99 2.01 3.51 14.29
N GLY A 100 2.45 4.46 13.49
CA GLY A 100 1.66 5.02 12.40
C GLY A 100 1.28 3.99 11.35
N ASP A 101 2.20 3.09 10.99
CA ASP A 101 1.95 1.97 10.08
C ASP A 101 0.82 1.08 10.61
N ILE A 102 0.91 0.63 11.86
CA ILE A 102 -0.11 -0.23 12.49
C ILE A 102 -1.46 0.50 12.55
N GLN A 103 -1.47 1.77 12.96
CA GLN A 103 -2.69 2.57 13.07
C GLN A 103 -3.45 2.67 11.75
N ARG A 104 -2.73 2.95 10.66
CA ARG A 104 -3.34 3.04 9.33
C ARG A 104 -3.87 1.70 8.82
N GLY A 105 -3.25 0.60 9.23
CA GLY A 105 -3.79 -0.74 8.96
C GLY A 105 -5.05 -1.04 9.79
N LEU A 106 -5.04 -0.66 11.08
CA LEU A 106 -6.18 -0.81 11.98
C LEU A 106 -7.43 -0.10 11.46
N GLU A 107 -7.31 1.13 10.98
CA GLU A 107 -8.44 1.89 10.43
C GLU A 107 -9.19 1.13 9.32
N VAL A 108 -8.49 0.37 8.49
CA VAL A 108 -9.13 -0.47 7.46
C VAL A 108 -9.76 -1.73 8.06
N ALA A 109 -9.17 -2.32 9.10
CA ALA A 109 -9.81 -3.41 9.84
C ALA A 109 -11.10 -2.93 10.56
N GLU A 110 -11.09 -1.72 11.11
CA GLU A 110 -12.27 -1.05 11.69
C GLU A 110 -13.35 -0.82 10.61
N PHE A 111 -12.98 -0.32 9.43
CA PHE A 111 -13.89 -0.21 8.30
C PHE A 111 -14.52 -1.56 7.93
N ALA A 112 -13.74 -2.64 7.94
CA ALA A 112 -14.22 -4.00 7.66
C ALA A 112 -15.21 -4.52 8.71
N CYS A 113 -15.22 -3.99 9.94
CA CYS A 113 -16.24 -4.28 10.94
C CYS A 113 -17.67 -3.87 10.49
N GLY A 114 -17.76 -2.91 9.55
CA GLY A 114 -19.00 -2.49 8.92
C GLY A 114 -19.54 -3.43 7.85
N ILE A 115 -18.96 -4.60 7.65
CA ILE A 115 -19.30 -5.51 6.55
C ILE A 115 -20.77 -5.91 6.46
N PRO A 116 -21.57 -6.01 7.55
CA PRO A 116 -23.01 -6.27 7.44
C PRO A 116 -23.77 -5.21 6.63
N HIS A 117 -23.32 -3.97 6.67
CA HIS A 117 -23.89 -2.87 5.88
C HIS A 117 -23.28 -2.77 4.48
N LEU A 118 -22.00 -3.03 4.34
CA LEU A 118 -21.24 -2.89 3.09
C LEU A 118 -21.59 -3.99 2.07
N MET A 119 -22.05 -5.16 2.52
CA MET A 119 -22.46 -6.27 1.65
C MET A 119 -23.95 -6.25 1.28
N LYS A 120 -24.72 -5.26 1.72
CA LYS A 120 -26.12 -5.15 1.29
C LYS A 120 -26.22 -5.03 -0.22
N GLY A 121 -27.21 -5.72 -0.79
CA GLY A 121 -27.60 -5.58 -2.18
C GLY A 121 -28.77 -4.58 -2.34
N GLU A 122 -29.26 -4.51 -3.57
CA GLU A 122 -30.39 -3.68 -3.96
C GLU A 122 -31.61 -4.55 -4.22
N TYR A 123 -32.81 -4.00 -4.05
CA TYR A 123 -34.08 -4.66 -4.34
C TYR A 123 -35.02 -3.71 -5.06
N THR A 124 -35.66 -4.20 -6.11
CA THR A 124 -36.71 -3.50 -6.86
C THR A 124 -37.94 -4.38 -6.93
N GLU A 125 -39.02 -3.99 -6.26
CA GLU A 125 -40.32 -4.57 -6.40
C GLU A 125 -40.96 -4.07 -7.69
N GLY A 126 -41.64 -4.94 -8.42
CA GLY A 126 -42.35 -4.58 -9.61
C GLY A 126 -41.47 -4.04 -10.76
N ALA A 127 -40.26 -4.57 -10.93
CA ALA A 127 -39.38 -4.24 -12.05
C ALA A 127 -39.98 -4.57 -13.43
N GLY A 128 -41.06 -5.32 -13.44
CA GLY A 128 -41.94 -5.65 -14.56
C GLY A 128 -43.24 -6.26 -14.03
N PRO A 129 -44.26 -6.56 -14.87
CA PRO A 129 -45.49 -7.16 -14.41
C PRO A 129 -45.29 -8.48 -13.68
N GLY A 130 -45.45 -8.48 -12.35
CA GLY A 130 -45.24 -9.63 -11.46
C GLY A 130 -43.79 -10.07 -11.34
N ILE A 131 -42.82 -9.17 -11.58
CA ILE A 131 -41.39 -9.47 -11.53
C ILE A 131 -40.73 -8.57 -10.49
N ASP A 132 -39.97 -9.21 -9.58
CA ASP A 132 -39.07 -8.55 -8.65
C ASP A 132 -37.63 -8.84 -9.02
N ILE A 133 -36.74 -7.88 -8.77
CA ILE A 133 -35.30 -8.05 -9.00
C ILE A 133 -34.53 -7.66 -7.73
N TYR A 134 -33.56 -8.49 -7.36
CA TYR A 134 -32.62 -8.13 -6.31
C TYR A 134 -31.18 -8.56 -6.65
N SER A 135 -30.25 -7.87 -6.05
CA SER A 135 -28.84 -8.19 -6.15
C SER A 135 -28.30 -8.66 -4.80
N MET A 136 -27.26 -9.48 -4.85
CA MET A 136 -26.49 -9.91 -3.68
C MET A 136 -25.02 -9.95 -3.99
N ARG A 137 -24.19 -9.63 -2.98
CA ARG A 137 -22.74 -9.77 -3.07
C ARG A 137 -22.30 -11.11 -2.51
N GLN A 138 -21.47 -11.82 -3.27
CA GLN A 138 -20.90 -13.10 -2.87
C GLN A 138 -19.38 -13.03 -2.92
N PRO A 139 -18.66 -13.73 -2.01
CA PRO A 139 -17.21 -13.81 -2.05
C PRO A 139 -16.71 -14.46 -3.33
N LEU A 140 -15.47 -14.17 -3.70
CA LEU A 140 -14.81 -14.75 -4.87
C LEU A 140 -14.35 -16.19 -4.61
N GLY A 141 -13.94 -16.50 -3.38
CA GLY A 141 -13.35 -17.77 -2.98
C GLY A 141 -12.01 -17.61 -2.29
N VAL A 142 -10.95 -18.22 -2.80
CA VAL A 142 -9.58 -17.97 -2.34
C VAL A 142 -9.03 -16.78 -3.11
N VAL A 143 -8.48 -15.81 -2.39
CA VAL A 143 -7.84 -14.61 -2.95
C VAL A 143 -6.45 -14.41 -2.33
N ALA A 144 -5.59 -13.65 -2.99
CA ALA A 144 -4.22 -13.46 -2.53
C ALA A 144 -3.82 -12.00 -2.45
N GLY A 145 -2.86 -11.70 -1.57
CA GLY A 145 -2.19 -10.43 -1.46
C GLY A 145 -0.67 -10.59 -1.43
N ILE A 146 0.02 -9.80 -2.22
CA ILE A 146 1.49 -9.73 -2.25
C ILE A 146 1.86 -8.32 -1.80
N THR A 147 2.59 -8.21 -0.67
CA THR A 147 2.81 -6.94 0.00
C THR A 147 4.29 -6.60 0.12
N PRO A 148 4.64 -5.30 0.07
CA PRO A 148 6.01 -4.81 0.13
C PRO A 148 6.52 -4.73 1.58
N PHE A 149 7.80 -4.39 1.73
CA PHE A 149 8.46 -4.26 3.02
C PHE A 149 8.14 -2.95 3.77
N ASN A 150 7.86 -1.87 3.04
CA ASN A 150 7.86 -0.53 3.64
C ASN A 150 6.69 -0.22 4.59
N PHE A 151 5.63 -1.04 4.53
CA PHE A 151 4.49 -1.01 5.45
C PHE A 151 4.00 -2.42 5.76
N PRO A 152 4.76 -3.19 6.56
CA PRO A 152 4.48 -4.62 6.79
C PRO A 152 3.28 -4.91 7.69
N ALA A 153 2.69 -3.89 8.33
CA ALA A 153 1.42 -4.00 9.05
C ALA A 153 0.25 -3.45 8.21
N MET A 154 0.38 -2.22 7.73
CA MET A 154 -0.67 -1.48 7.03
C MET A 154 -1.15 -2.21 5.77
N ILE A 155 -0.25 -2.50 4.86
CA ILE A 155 -0.63 -3.02 3.55
C ILE A 155 -1.19 -4.45 3.62
N PRO A 156 -0.66 -5.38 4.43
CA PRO A 156 -1.34 -6.64 4.70
C PRO A 156 -2.77 -6.47 5.22
N MET A 157 -2.98 -5.64 6.24
CA MET A 157 -4.32 -5.38 6.80
C MET A 157 -5.27 -4.74 5.77
N TRP A 158 -4.79 -3.84 4.92
CA TRP A 158 -5.58 -3.24 3.83
C TRP A 158 -6.10 -4.29 2.84
N LYS A 159 -5.44 -5.43 2.72
CA LYS A 159 -5.80 -6.49 1.80
C LYS A 159 -6.61 -7.60 2.48
N PHE A 160 -6.09 -8.21 3.53
CA PHE A 160 -6.76 -9.36 4.11
C PHE A 160 -8.01 -9.00 4.92
N ALA A 161 -8.05 -7.86 5.62
CA ALA A 161 -9.19 -7.54 6.48
C ALA A 161 -10.49 -7.40 5.69
N PRO A 162 -10.59 -6.57 4.63
CA PRO A 162 -11.82 -6.51 3.82
C PRO A 162 -12.10 -7.81 3.06
N ALA A 163 -11.08 -8.53 2.59
CA ALA A 163 -11.27 -9.80 1.88
C ALA A 163 -11.91 -10.87 2.77
N ILE A 164 -11.40 -11.04 3.98
CA ILE A 164 -11.90 -11.99 4.98
C ILE A 164 -13.30 -11.58 5.47
N ALA A 165 -13.52 -10.31 5.73
CA ALA A 165 -14.83 -9.79 6.12
C ALA A 165 -15.90 -10.06 5.04
N CYS A 166 -15.53 -9.99 3.76
CA CYS A 166 -16.40 -10.34 2.63
C CYS A 166 -16.71 -11.86 2.53
N GLY A 167 -15.99 -12.73 3.29
CA GLY A 167 -16.19 -14.18 3.28
C GLY A 167 -15.21 -14.96 2.40
N ASN A 168 -14.10 -14.35 1.96
CA ASN A 168 -13.04 -15.05 1.25
C ASN A 168 -12.06 -15.71 2.22
N ALA A 169 -11.31 -16.69 1.73
CA ALA A 169 -10.06 -17.12 2.31
C ALA A 169 -8.90 -16.35 1.64
N PHE A 170 -7.84 -16.10 2.39
CA PHE A 170 -6.77 -15.20 1.97
C PHE A 170 -5.39 -15.87 2.08
N ILE A 171 -4.62 -15.77 1.00
CA ILE A 171 -3.20 -16.12 0.97
C ILE A 171 -2.40 -14.82 0.99
N LEU A 172 -1.65 -14.59 2.05
CA LEU A 172 -0.75 -13.45 2.17
C LEU A 172 0.68 -13.88 1.86
N LYS A 173 1.30 -13.25 0.86
CA LYS A 173 2.75 -13.31 0.64
C LYS A 173 3.37 -11.97 1.05
N PRO A 174 3.88 -11.83 2.26
CA PRO A 174 4.56 -10.60 2.70
C PRO A 174 5.95 -10.49 2.10
N SER A 175 6.62 -9.37 2.34
CA SER A 175 8.04 -9.23 2.04
C SER A 175 8.86 -10.22 2.87
N GLU A 176 9.87 -10.80 2.24
CA GLU A 176 10.85 -11.66 2.91
C GLU A 176 11.84 -10.87 3.79
N ARG A 177 11.84 -9.53 3.68
CA ARG A 177 12.76 -8.66 4.43
C ARG A 177 12.31 -8.43 5.87
N ASP A 178 10.99 -8.39 6.10
CA ASP A 178 10.38 -8.07 7.40
C ASP A 178 9.08 -8.85 7.64
N PRO A 179 9.15 -10.19 7.63
CA PRO A 179 7.97 -11.06 7.68
C PRO A 179 7.34 -11.18 9.07
N GLY A 180 7.99 -10.71 10.13
CA GLY A 180 7.59 -10.97 11.51
C GLY A 180 6.22 -10.39 11.88
N VAL A 181 5.95 -9.15 11.49
CA VAL A 181 4.66 -8.50 11.77
C VAL A 181 3.49 -9.18 11.04
N PRO A 182 3.56 -9.50 9.74
CA PRO A 182 2.52 -10.28 9.07
C PRO A 182 2.23 -11.64 9.74
N MET A 183 3.26 -12.34 10.23
CA MET A 183 3.10 -13.61 10.96
C MET A 183 2.34 -13.37 12.27
N MET A 184 2.72 -12.35 13.04
CA MET A 184 2.04 -12.03 14.30
C MET A 184 0.58 -11.57 14.08
N LEU A 185 0.29 -10.82 13.02
CA LEU A 185 -1.08 -10.46 12.66
C LEU A 185 -1.93 -11.70 12.34
N ALA A 186 -1.36 -12.72 11.70
CA ALA A 186 -2.06 -13.98 11.44
C ALA A 186 -2.37 -14.76 12.73
N GLU A 187 -1.44 -14.77 13.70
CA GLU A 187 -1.68 -15.34 15.03
C GLU A 187 -2.84 -14.63 15.75
N LEU A 188 -2.85 -13.28 15.73
CA LEU A 188 -3.92 -12.48 16.33
C LEU A 188 -5.27 -12.72 15.66
N MET A 189 -5.32 -12.99 14.37
CA MET A 189 -6.55 -13.37 13.68
C MET A 189 -7.12 -14.71 14.19
N ILE A 190 -6.27 -15.70 14.46
CA ILE A 190 -6.71 -16.97 15.06
C ILE A 190 -7.20 -16.74 16.51
N GLU A 191 -6.47 -15.94 17.29
CA GLU A 191 -6.91 -15.56 18.66
C GLU A 191 -8.25 -14.81 18.64
N ALA A 192 -8.51 -14.02 17.59
CA ALA A 192 -9.79 -13.33 17.38
C ALA A 192 -10.95 -14.28 17.01
N GLY A 193 -10.67 -15.56 16.79
CA GLY A 193 -11.67 -16.58 16.45
C GLY A 193 -11.85 -16.79 14.94
N LEU A 194 -10.91 -16.35 14.11
CA LEU A 194 -10.91 -16.71 12.70
C LEU A 194 -10.68 -18.21 12.53
N PRO A 195 -11.51 -18.94 11.75
CA PRO A 195 -11.27 -20.35 11.50
C PRO A 195 -9.90 -20.60 10.83
N ALA A 196 -9.25 -21.69 11.25
CA ALA A 196 -7.99 -22.12 10.65
C ALA A 196 -8.14 -22.31 9.14
N GLY A 197 -7.16 -21.81 8.38
CA GLY A 197 -7.15 -21.87 6.92
C GLY A 197 -7.76 -20.66 6.21
N ILE A 198 -8.49 -19.80 6.90
CA ILE A 198 -9.06 -18.59 6.27
C ILE A 198 -7.97 -17.53 5.99
N LEU A 199 -6.98 -17.40 6.86
CA LEU A 199 -5.77 -16.63 6.60
C LEU A 199 -4.56 -17.55 6.63
N ASN A 200 -3.82 -17.62 5.52
CA ASN A 200 -2.53 -18.29 5.44
C ASN A 200 -1.45 -17.29 5.00
N VAL A 201 -0.29 -17.36 5.66
CA VAL A 201 0.88 -16.55 5.28
C VAL A 201 1.93 -17.47 4.69
N VAL A 202 2.31 -17.21 3.44
CA VAL A 202 3.31 -17.95 2.71
C VAL A 202 4.49 -17.03 2.41
N ASN A 203 5.56 -17.17 3.17
CA ASN A 203 6.78 -16.42 2.93
C ASN A 203 7.47 -16.95 1.67
N GLY A 204 8.05 -16.07 0.86
CA GLY A 204 8.66 -16.51 -0.39
C GLY A 204 9.10 -15.36 -1.29
N ASP A 205 9.79 -15.75 -2.33
CA ASP A 205 10.32 -14.91 -3.40
C ASP A 205 9.47 -15.02 -4.69
N LYS A 206 10.11 -14.78 -5.84
CA LYS A 206 9.47 -14.87 -7.16
C LYS A 206 8.80 -16.23 -7.41
N GLU A 207 9.37 -17.35 -6.94
CA GLU A 207 8.79 -18.69 -7.13
C GLU A 207 7.40 -18.78 -6.46
N ALA A 208 7.27 -18.27 -5.25
CA ALA A 208 5.99 -18.23 -4.54
C ALA A 208 4.99 -17.30 -5.22
N VAL A 209 5.44 -16.13 -5.72
CA VAL A 209 4.60 -15.20 -6.49
C VAL A 209 4.05 -15.88 -7.75
N ASP A 210 4.92 -16.50 -8.54
CA ASP A 210 4.53 -17.19 -9.77
C ASP A 210 3.55 -18.36 -9.48
N ALA A 211 3.78 -19.11 -8.41
CA ALA A 211 2.90 -20.17 -8.00
C ALA A 211 1.48 -19.66 -7.62
N ILE A 212 1.39 -18.52 -6.94
CA ILE A 212 0.10 -17.87 -6.61
C ILE A 212 -0.59 -17.39 -7.90
N LEU A 213 0.15 -16.80 -8.83
CA LEU A 213 -0.38 -16.28 -10.09
C LEU A 213 -0.92 -17.39 -11.00
N ASP A 214 -0.28 -18.56 -10.99
CA ASP A 214 -0.65 -19.69 -11.84
C ASP A 214 -1.72 -20.58 -11.20
N ASP A 215 -1.93 -20.52 -9.88
CA ASP A 215 -2.86 -21.43 -9.19
C ASP A 215 -4.32 -21.16 -9.60
N PRO A 216 -5.05 -22.16 -10.15
CA PRO A 216 -6.41 -21.95 -10.68
C PRO A 216 -7.46 -21.67 -9.61
N ASP A 217 -7.19 -21.99 -8.35
CA ASP A 217 -8.12 -21.75 -7.24
C ASP A 217 -8.03 -20.33 -6.70
N VAL A 218 -6.93 -19.62 -6.93
CA VAL A 218 -6.79 -18.18 -6.60
C VAL A 218 -7.58 -17.35 -7.61
N LYS A 219 -8.56 -16.58 -7.14
CA LYS A 219 -9.53 -15.83 -7.98
C LYS A 219 -9.20 -14.35 -8.14
N ALA A 220 -8.49 -13.77 -7.19
CA ALA A 220 -8.09 -12.37 -7.24
C ALA A 220 -6.73 -12.15 -6.57
N ILE A 221 -6.00 -11.16 -7.05
CA ILE A 221 -4.67 -10.80 -6.55
C ILE A 221 -4.60 -9.31 -6.30
N GLY A 222 -4.24 -8.93 -5.08
CA GLY A 222 -3.85 -7.56 -4.72
C GLY A 222 -2.34 -7.47 -4.57
N PHE A 223 -1.72 -6.50 -5.22
CA PHE A 223 -0.27 -6.28 -5.17
C PHE A 223 0.06 -4.83 -4.83
N VAL A 224 1.13 -4.62 -4.08
CA VAL A 224 1.82 -3.33 -3.96
C VAL A 224 3.33 -3.58 -4.02
N GLY A 225 4.03 -2.79 -4.82
CA GLY A 225 5.49 -2.87 -4.96
C GLY A 225 6.01 -2.03 -6.13
N SER A 226 7.15 -2.43 -6.70
CA SER A 226 7.74 -1.69 -7.83
C SER A 226 6.92 -1.83 -9.11
N THR A 227 6.92 -0.81 -9.95
CA THR A 227 6.13 -0.77 -11.20
C THR A 227 6.41 -1.93 -12.16
N PRO A 228 7.66 -2.36 -12.41
CA PRO A 228 7.89 -3.50 -13.30
C PRO A 228 7.25 -4.79 -12.78
N ILE A 229 7.22 -4.99 -11.45
CA ILE A 229 6.59 -6.17 -10.84
C ILE A 229 5.07 -6.01 -10.84
N ALA A 230 4.53 -4.80 -10.60
CA ALA A 230 3.10 -4.53 -10.69
C ALA A 230 2.56 -4.85 -12.09
N GLN A 231 3.26 -4.40 -13.13
CA GLN A 231 2.92 -4.70 -14.52
C GLN A 231 2.99 -6.20 -14.82
N TYR A 232 4.07 -6.87 -14.42
CA TYR A 232 4.24 -8.31 -14.59
C TYR A 232 3.10 -9.11 -13.95
N ILE A 233 2.73 -8.78 -12.71
CA ILE A 233 1.64 -9.44 -12.00
C ILE A 233 0.30 -9.18 -12.68
N TYR A 234 0.04 -7.93 -13.09
CA TYR A 234 -1.17 -7.54 -13.81
C TYR A 234 -1.34 -8.34 -15.10
N GLU A 235 -0.32 -8.37 -15.94
CA GLU A 235 -0.33 -9.09 -17.23
C GLU A 235 -0.57 -10.59 -17.03
N ARG A 236 0.15 -11.21 -16.07
CA ARG A 236 0.03 -12.65 -15.81
C ARG A 236 -1.30 -13.03 -15.17
N ALA A 237 -1.82 -12.20 -14.27
CA ALA A 237 -3.15 -12.39 -13.69
C ALA A 237 -4.25 -12.30 -14.76
N ALA A 238 -4.15 -11.33 -15.67
CA ALA A 238 -5.08 -11.18 -16.79
C ALA A 238 -5.08 -12.40 -17.72
N GLN A 239 -3.89 -12.95 -18.05
CA GLN A 239 -3.76 -14.17 -18.86
C GLN A 239 -4.47 -15.39 -18.25
N THR A 240 -4.58 -15.46 -16.94
CA THR A 240 -5.24 -16.54 -16.21
C THR A 240 -6.67 -16.20 -15.77
N GLY A 241 -7.22 -15.06 -16.23
CA GLY A 241 -8.58 -14.62 -15.95
C GLY A 241 -8.83 -14.25 -14.49
N LYS A 242 -7.77 -13.93 -13.72
CA LYS A 242 -7.88 -13.48 -12.35
C LYS A 242 -8.18 -11.99 -12.28
N ARG A 243 -9.02 -11.61 -11.31
CA ARG A 243 -9.17 -10.20 -10.97
C ARG A 243 -7.91 -9.71 -10.30
N CYS A 244 -7.44 -8.51 -10.62
CA CYS A 244 -6.26 -7.94 -9.96
C CYS A 244 -6.36 -6.43 -9.74
N GLN A 245 -5.67 -5.98 -8.70
CA GLN A 245 -5.36 -4.58 -8.44
C GLN A 245 -3.88 -4.51 -8.06
N CYS A 246 -3.08 -3.86 -8.90
CA CYS A 246 -1.63 -3.81 -8.74
C CYS A 246 -1.18 -2.35 -8.65
N PHE A 247 -0.60 -1.98 -7.51
CA PHE A 247 -0.10 -0.63 -7.28
C PHE A 247 1.42 -0.64 -7.41
N GLY A 248 1.89 0.22 -8.32
CA GLY A 248 3.30 0.38 -8.66
C GLY A 248 3.98 1.51 -7.90
N GLY A 249 5.09 1.97 -8.46
CA GLY A 249 5.88 3.08 -7.93
C GLY A 249 5.20 4.44 -8.09
N ALA A 250 5.87 5.45 -7.57
CA ALA A 250 5.40 6.82 -7.54
C ALA A 250 6.52 7.84 -7.78
N LYS A 251 6.15 9.04 -8.17
CA LYS A 251 7.00 10.24 -8.16
C LYS A 251 6.13 11.41 -7.73
N ASN A 252 5.89 11.52 -6.42
CA ASN A 252 4.93 12.48 -5.91
C ASN A 252 5.50 13.89 -5.89
N HIS A 253 4.74 14.83 -6.41
CA HIS A 253 5.11 16.24 -6.48
C HIS A 253 4.40 17.05 -5.40
N ALA A 254 5.07 18.06 -4.88
CA ALA A 254 4.47 19.11 -4.05
C ALA A 254 4.66 20.46 -4.74
N ILE A 255 3.58 21.07 -5.15
CA ILE A 255 3.56 22.38 -5.79
C ILE A 255 3.53 23.45 -4.71
N ILE A 256 4.46 24.38 -4.72
CA ILE A 256 4.52 25.49 -3.77
C ILE A 256 4.22 26.78 -4.50
N MET A 257 3.03 27.33 -4.28
CA MET A 257 2.58 28.58 -4.89
C MET A 257 3.24 29.79 -4.21
N PRO A 258 3.35 30.97 -4.89
CA PRO A 258 3.96 32.16 -4.31
C PRO A 258 3.31 32.66 -3.03
N ASP A 259 2.01 32.40 -2.86
CA ASP A 259 1.18 32.78 -1.72
C ASP A 259 1.17 31.73 -0.61
N ALA A 260 1.82 30.57 -0.80
CA ALA A 260 1.89 29.51 0.19
C ALA A 260 2.50 29.98 1.51
N ASP A 261 2.06 29.38 2.62
CA ASP A 261 2.79 29.45 3.86
C ASP A 261 4.09 28.68 3.73
N MET A 262 5.20 29.43 3.60
CA MET A 262 6.49 28.80 3.29
C MET A 262 7.02 27.95 4.43
N ASP A 263 6.77 28.32 5.69
CA ASP A 263 7.22 27.54 6.84
C ASP A 263 6.45 26.22 6.94
N GLN A 264 5.13 26.27 6.73
CA GLN A 264 4.30 25.07 6.64
C GLN A 264 4.73 24.16 5.47
N ALA A 265 5.02 24.74 4.31
CA ALA A 265 5.47 23.97 3.14
C ALA A 265 6.82 23.28 3.39
N VAL A 266 7.77 23.97 4.02
CA VAL A 266 9.08 23.41 4.38
C VAL A 266 8.93 22.28 5.40
N ASP A 267 8.17 22.48 6.49
CA ASP A 267 7.91 21.42 7.47
C ASP A 267 7.26 20.19 6.83
N ALA A 268 6.30 20.41 5.94
CA ALA A 268 5.64 19.36 5.18
C ALA A 268 6.61 18.60 4.27
N LEU A 269 7.49 19.29 3.55
CA LEU A 269 8.49 18.68 2.67
C LEU A 269 9.53 17.86 3.46
N ILE A 270 9.96 18.34 4.62
CA ILE A 270 10.89 17.61 5.49
C ILE A 270 10.25 16.29 5.95
N GLY A 271 9.08 16.35 6.55
CA GLY A 271 8.40 15.16 7.05
C GLY A 271 7.99 14.16 5.94
N ALA A 272 7.46 14.69 4.82
CA ALA A 272 7.00 13.87 3.70
C ALA A 272 8.11 13.35 2.80
N GLY A 273 9.23 14.07 2.68
CA GLY A 273 10.35 13.66 1.82
C GLY A 273 11.33 12.71 2.49
N TYR A 274 11.57 12.89 3.79
CA TYR A 274 12.62 12.16 4.51
C TYR A 274 12.10 11.17 5.56
N GLY A 275 10.86 11.26 5.99
CA GLY A 275 10.25 10.31 6.93
C GLY A 275 10.39 8.87 6.44
N SER A 276 10.70 7.93 7.36
CA SER A 276 11.04 6.52 7.02
C SER A 276 12.18 6.40 6.00
N ALA A 277 13.19 7.27 6.09
CA ALA A 277 14.29 7.36 5.12
C ALA A 277 13.82 7.49 3.65
N GLY A 278 12.64 8.10 3.42
CA GLY A 278 12.04 8.23 2.09
C GLY A 278 11.44 6.94 1.51
N GLU A 279 11.39 5.84 2.25
CA GLU A 279 10.86 4.54 1.81
C GLU A 279 9.34 4.44 1.93
N ARG A 280 8.63 5.49 1.49
CA ARG A 280 7.16 5.54 1.46
C ARG A 280 6.66 5.72 0.02
N CYS A 281 5.62 4.97 -0.36
CA CYS A 281 4.96 5.11 -1.66
C CYS A 281 4.35 6.51 -1.88
N MET A 282 4.00 7.20 -0.80
CA MET A 282 3.45 8.56 -0.82
C MET A 282 4.48 9.63 -0.42
N ALA A 283 5.76 9.28 -0.25
CA ALA A 283 6.80 10.28 0.01
C ALA A 283 6.81 11.34 -1.09
N VAL A 284 6.97 12.60 -0.70
CA VAL A 284 7.20 13.69 -1.67
C VAL A 284 8.62 13.55 -2.19
N SER A 285 8.75 13.32 -3.48
CA SER A 285 10.04 13.14 -4.17
C SER A 285 10.47 14.39 -4.92
N VAL A 286 9.52 15.26 -5.27
CA VAL A 286 9.75 16.47 -6.08
C VAL A 286 9.01 17.65 -5.46
N ALA A 287 9.75 18.70 -5.11
CA ALA A 287 9.19 20.00 -4.76
C ALA A 287 9.20 20.92 -6.00
N VAL A 288 8.07 21.55 -6.29
CA VAL A 288 7.89 22.41 -7.46
C VAL A 288 7.51 23.83 -7.02
N PRO A 289 8.47 24.67 -6.64
CA PRO A 289 8.19 26.07 -6.36
C PRO A 289 7.86 26.84 -7.64
N VAL A 290 6.80 27.65 -7.59
CA VAL A 290 6.32 28.44 -8.72
C VAL A 290 6.92 29.83 -8.70
N GLY A 291 7.72 30.17 -9.70
CA GLY A 291 8.43 31.42 -9.84
C GLY A 291 9.77 31.46 -9.09
N LYS A 292 10.71 32.27 -9.62
CA LYS A 292 12.09 32.37 -9.11
C LYS A 292 12.14 32.72 -7.63
N THR A 293 11.41 33.75 -7.22
CA THR A 293 11.41 34.23 -5.83
C THR A 293 10.92 33.15 -4.85
N THR A 294 9.90 32.42 -5.22
CA THR A 294 9.39 31.31 -4.41
C THR A 294 10.43 30.21 -4.27
N ALA A 295 11.10 29.86 -5.36
CA ALA A 295 12.16 28.86 -5.37
C ALA A 295 13.36 29.26 -4.49
N ASP A 296 13.82 30.50 -4.61
CA ASP A 296 14.94 30.98 -3.82
C ASP A 296 14.62 31.02 -2.31
N ARG A 297 13.42 31.47 -1.93
CA ARG A 297 12.93 31.45 -0.54
C ARG A 297 12.77 30.00 0.00
N LEU A 298 12.30 29.08 -0.85
CA LEU A 298 12.19 27.68 -0.47
C LEU A 298 13.56 27.10 -0.17
N MET A 299 14.53 27.28 -1.06
CA MET A 299 15.88 26.73 -0.89
C MET A 299 16.60 27.33 0.32
N GLU A 300 16.47 28.64 0.56
CA GLU A 300 17.02 29.32 1.74
C GLU A 300 16.58 28.67 3.06
N LYS A 301 15.29 28.25 3.14
CA LYS A 301 14.73 27.61 4.35
C LYS A 301 14.95 26.09 4.37
N LEU A 302 14.93 25.42 3.23
CA LEU A 302 14.96 23.96 3.13
C LEU A 302 16.36 23.39 3.37
N ILE A 303 17.42 24.03 2.82
CA ILE A 303 18.81 23.55 2.98
C ILE A 303 19.17 23.34 4.46
N PRO A 304 19.07 24.35 5.37
CA PRO A 304 19.47 24.15 6.77
C PRO A 304 18.60 23.11 7.49
N ARG A 305 17.34 22.92 7.07
CA ARG A 305 16.46 21.90 7.64
C ARG A 305 16.89 20.49 7.24
N VAL A 306 17.32 20.27 6.00
CA VAL A 306 17.84 18.98 5.54
C VAL A 306 19.19 18.67 6.20
N GLU A 307 20.06 19.67 6.34
CA GLU A 307 21.35 19.53 7.04
C GLU A 307 21.19 19.18 8.54
N SER A 308 20.09 19.64 9.16
CA SER A 308 19.82 19.42 10.59
C SER A 308 19.02 18.16 10.89
N LEU A 309 18.70 17.33 9.89
CA LEU A 309 17.98 16.06 10.08
C LEU A 309 18.73 15.14 11.05
N LYS A 310 18.01 14.67 12.04
CA LYS A 310 18.52 13.74 13.07
C LYS A 310 18.26 12.30 12.64
N ILE A 311 19.33 11.66 12.22
CA ILE A 311 19.29 10.25 11.82
C ILE A 311 19.73 9.42 13.01
N GLY A 312 18.92 8.44 13.41
CA GLY A 312 19.17 7.68 14.62
C GLY A 312 18.72 6.23 14.51
N THR A 313 18.83 5.51 15.62
CA THR A 313 18.28 4.17 15.73
C THR A 313 16.75 4.21 15.79
N SER A 314 16.09 3.11 15.49
CA SER A 314 14.63 3.03 15.54
C SER A 314 14.04 3.30 16.92
N VAL A 315 14.84 3.10 17.98
CA VAL A 315 14.44 3.32 19.38
C VAL A 315 14.82 4.71 19.92
N ASP A 316 15.54 5.52 19.16
CA ASP A 316 15.88 6.90 19.55
C ASP A 316 14.64 7.79 19.36
N PRO A 317 14.04 8.32 20.45
CA PRO A 317 12.85 9.16 20.33
C PRO A 317 13.12 10.53 19.71
N SER A 318 14.38 10.93 19.55
CA SER A 318 14.77 12.19 18.95
C SER A 318 15.09 12.08 17.46
N ALA A 319 15.13 10.88 16.91
CA ALA A 319 15.44 10.64 15.50
C ALA A 319 14.26 11.04 14.60
N ASP A 320 14.56 11.78 13.54
CA ASP A 320 13.59 12.08 12.48
C ASP A 320 13.32 10.86 11.62
N TYR A 321 14.36 10.05 11.36
CA TYR A 321 14.23 8.76 10.70
C TYR A 321 15.40 7.82 11.02
N GLY A 322 15.18 6.53 10.76
CA GLY A 322 16.14 5.45 10.96
C GLY A 322 16.89 5.03 9.68
N PRO A 323 17.54 3.85 9.68
CA PRO A 323 18.21 3.31 8.50
C PRO A 323 17.21 2.91 7.40
N LEU A 324 17.72 2.70 6.17
CA LEU A 324 17.02 2.00 5.11
C LEU A 324 16.93 0.50 5.42
N VAL A 325 16.04 -0.20 4.72
CA VAL A 325 15.75 -1.62 5.00
C VAL A 325 16.90 -2.57 4.66
N THR A 326 17.71 -2.25 3.65
CA THR A 326 18.86 -3.11 3.22
C THR A 326 20.06 -2.29 2.75
N ARG A 327 21.22 -2.94 2.71
CA ARG A 327 22.44 -2.36 2.14
C ARG A 327 22.30 -2.05 0.64
N GLU A 328 21.62 -2.93 -0.10
CA GLU A 328 21.34 -2.72 -1.52
C GLU A 328 20.49 -1.47 -1.76
N ALA A 329 19.56 -1.17 -0.86
CA ALA A 329 18.77 0.07 -0.91
C ALA A 329 19.68 1.30 -0.73
N VAL A 330 20.63 1.26 0.22
CA VAL A 330 21.61 2.35 0.42
C VAL A 330 22.45 2.57 -0.84
N GLU A 331 23.00 1.51 -1.42
CA GLU A 331 23.85 1.62 -2.61
C GLU A 331 23.05 2.08 -3.84
N LYS A 332 21.81 1.62 -3.98
CA LYS A 332 20.90 2.12 -5.03
C LYS A 332 20.68 3.63 -4.90
N VAL A 333 20.35 4.12 -3.71
CA VAL A 333 20.10 5.55 -3.50
C VAL A 333 21.35 6.38 -3.76
N LYS A 334 22.53 5.94 -3.28
CA LYS A 334 23.81 6.61 -3.58
C LYS A 334 24.07 6.70 -5.09
N SER A 335 23.78 5.62 -5.83
CA SER A 335 23.94 5.62 -7.28
C SER A 335 23.05 6.65 -7.98
N TYR A 336 21.83 6.87 -7.49
CA TYR A 336 20.95 7.92 -8.01
C TYR A 336 21.45 9.34 -7.67
N ILE A 337 22.07 9.53 -6.50
CA ILE A 337 22.68 10.81 -6.17
C ILE A 337 23.85 11.09 -7.14
N ASP A 338 24.69 10.08 -7.42
CA ASP A 338 25.79 10.20 -8.41
C ASP A 338 25.24 10.52 -9.82
N ILE A 339 24.13 9.87 -10.23
CA ILE A 339 23.47 10.13 -11.51
C ILE A 339 22.98 11.57 -11.57
N GLY A 340 22.32 12.09 -10.54
CA GLY A 340 21.81 13.46 -10.50
C GLY A 340 22.93 14.48 -10.66
N VAL A 341 24.04 14.31 -9.96
CA VAL A 341 25.24 15.17 -10.12
C VAL A 341 25.79 15.10 -11.54
N LYS A 342 25.91 13.90 -12.10
CA LYS A 342 26.43 13.69 -13.47
C LYS A 342 25.51 14.28 -14.54
N GLU A 343 24.21 14.28 -14.32
CA GLU A 343 23.21 14.89 -15.23
C GLU A 343 23.14 16.42 -15.10
N GLY A 344 23.87 17.02 -14.16
CA GLY A 344 23.99 18.47 -14.00
C GLY A 344 23.02 19.11 -13.02
N ALA A 345 22.32 18.32 -12.19
CA ALA A 345 21.55 18.86 -11.08
C ALA A 345 22.48 19.41 -9.99
N THR A 346 22.06 20.45 -9.30
CA THR A 346 22.82 21.06 -8.22
C THR A 346 22.58 20.28 -6.92
N LEU A 347 23.56 19.54 -6.44
CA LEU A 347 23.49 18.85 -5.15
C LEU A 347 23.70 19.88 -4.03
N ALA A 348 22.60 20.36 -3.45
CA ALA A 348 22.62 21.40 -2.40
C ALA A 348 22.97 20.83 -1.03
N VAL A 349 22.53 19.60 -0.73
CA VAL A 349 22.91 18.85 0.47
C VAL A 349 23.26 17.42 0.07
N ASP A 350 24.42 16.93 0.51
CA ASP A 350 24.93 15.59 0.20
C ASP A 350 24.92 14.67 1.43
N GLY A 351 24.00 13.73 1.46
CA GLY A 351 23.85 12.77 2.55
C GLY A 351 24.71 11.51 2.45
N ARG A 352 25.47 11.31 1.35
CA ARG A 352 26.28 10.09 1.10
C ARG A 352 27.37 9.85 2.13
N GLY A 353 27.87 10.92 2.74
CA GLY A 353 28.95 10.87 3.73
C GLY A 353 28.50 10.55 5.16
N PHE A 354 27.21 10.44 5.42
CA PHE A 354 26.69 10.17 6.76
C PHE A 354 27.20 8.82 7.30
N LYS A 355 27.63 8.82 8.57
CA LYS A 355 28.01 7.62 9.32
C LYS A 355 27.40 7.68 10.72
N MET A 356 26.69 6.61 11.09
CA MET A 356 26.15 6.48 12.43
C MET A 356 27.21 5.92 13.36
N GLN A 357 27.67 6.72 14.31
CA GLN A 357 28.70 6.30 15.26
C GLN A 357 28.22 5.14 16.13
N GLY A 358 29.02 4.07 16.19
CA GLY A 358 28.71 2.83 16.92
C GLY A 358 27.78 1.89 16.17
N TYR A 359 27.37 2.25 14.95
CA TYR A 359 26.50 1.44 14.06
C TYR A 359 26.99 1.48 12.62
N GLU A 360 28.31 1.38 12.42
CA GLU A 360 28.97 1.59 11.13
C GLU A 360 28.55 0.57 10.05
N ASN A 361 28.06 -0.59 10.47
CA ASN A 361 27.54 -1.64 9.58
C ASN A 361 26.05 -1.48 9.29
N GLY A 362 25.33 -0.60 10.01
CA GLY A 362 23.92 -0.30 9.78
C GLY A 362 23.68 0.36 8.42
N PHE A 363 22.44 0.32 7.97
CA PHE A 363 22.08 0.76 6.62
C PHE A 363 21.65 2.26 6.58
N TYR A 364 22.41 3.11 7.25
CA TYR A 364 22.13 4.53 7.38
C TYR A 364 22.57 5.32 6.14
N LEU A 365 21.78 6.33 5.81
CA LEU A 365 22.08 7.30 4.76
C LEU A 365 21.54 8.69 5.15
N GLY A 366 22.33 9.73 4.94
CA GLY A 366 21.92 11.11 5.16
C GLY A 366 20.91 11.60 4.15
N GLY A 367 20.14 12.65 4.52
CA GLY A 367 19.25 13.32 3.60
C GLY A 367 20.01 14.06 2.50
N SER A 368 19.57 13.93 1.27
CA SER A 368 20.13 14.67 0.13
C SER A 368 19.07 15.58 -0.50
N LEU A 369 19.52 16.74 -0.99
CA LEU A 369 18.67 17.73 -1.62
C LEU A 369 19.29 18.17 -2.94
N PHE A 370 18.54 18.05 -4.02
CA PHE A 370 18.91 18.59 -5.33
C PHE A 370 18.09 19.83 -5.68
N ASP A 371 18.75 20.82 -6.26
CA ASP A 371 18.13 21.96 -6.93
C ASP A 371 18.40 21.90 -8.45
N ASN A 372 17.67 22.71 -9.21
CA ASN A 372 17.78 22.81 -10.67
C ASN A 372 17.63 21.44 -11.39
N VAL A 373 16.80 20.57 -10.83
CA VAL A 373 16.44 19.31 -11.48
C VAL A 373 15.49 19.60 -12.66
N THR A 374 15.70 18.93 -13.78
CA THR A 374 14.83 19.05 -14.95
C THR A 374 14.03 17.78 -15.18
N LYS A 375 12.92 17.90 -15.92
CA LYS A 375 12.04 16.76 -16.26
C LYS A 375 12.72 15.66 -17.08
N ASP A 376 13.87 15.95 -17.68
CA ASP A 376 14.59 15.00 -18.54
C ASP A 376 15.58 14.14 -17.78
N MET A 377 15.95 14.51 -16.57
CA MET A 377 16.88 13.80 -15.69
C MET A 377 16.27 12.50 -15.16
N ARG A 378 17.10 11.48 -15.00
CA ARG A 378 16.69 10.18 -14.42
C ARG A 378 16.22 10.31 -12.98
N ILE A 379 16.85 11.16 -12.18
CA ILE A 379 16.44 11.43 -10.80
C ILE A 379 15.04 12.04 -10.70
N TYR A 380 14.51 12.65 -11.77
CA TYR A 380 13.13 13.10 -11.89
C TYR A 380 12.21 11.99 -12.38
N LYS A 381 12.61 11.26 -13.42
CA LYS A 381 11.76 10.26 -14.08
C LYS A 381 11.57 8.98 -13.28
N GLU A 382 12.61 8.54 -12.54
CA GLU A 382 12.63 7.24 -11.87
C GLU A 382 12.39 7.38 -10.36
N GLU A 383 11.78 6.37 -9.77
CA GLU A 383 11.57 6.28 -8.33
C GLU A 383 12.86 5.90 -7.61
N ILE A 384 13.38 6.79 -6.76
CA ILE A 384 14.61 6.56 -5.98
C ILE A 384 14.34 5.67 -4.78
N PHE A 385 13.27 5.95 -4.04
CA PHE A 385 12.84 5.26 -2.83
C PHE A 385 13.89 5.34 -1.71
N GLY A 386 14.27 6.56 -1.37
CA GLY A 386 15.27 6.89 -0.37
C GLY A 386 15.21 8.36 0.04
N PRO A 387 16.06 8.83 0.98
CA PRO A 387 16.00 10.18 1.55
C PRO A 387 16.60 11.23 0.59
N VAL A 388 15.98 11.38 -0.58
CA VAL A 388 16.39 12.31 -1.63
C VAL A 388 15.20 13.12 -2.11
N LEU A 389 15.29 14.45 -1.97
CA LEU A 389 14.30 15.41 -2.47
C LEU A 389 14.88 16.18 -3.66
N SER A 390 14.13 16.29 -4.73
CA SER A 390 14.48 17.04 -5.93
C SER A 390 13.63 18.31 -6.04
N VAL A 391 14.27 19.45 -6.34
CA VAL A 391 13.56 20.70 -6.60
C VAL A 391 13.57 20.98 -8.09
N VAL A 392 12.38 21.09 -8.67
CA VAL A 392 12.13 21.45 -10.08
C VAL A 392 11.47 22.82 -10.09
N ARG A 393 12.18 23.83 -10.55
CA ARG A 393 11.72 25.21 -10.57
C ARG A 393 10.75 25.45 -11.71
N ALA A 394 9.47 25.66 -11.44
CA ALA A 394 8.48 26.01 -12.45
C ALA A 394 8.41 27.54 -12.65
N LYS A 395 8.32 27.98 -13.91
CA LYS A 395 8.20 29.41 -14.23
C LYS A 395 6.84 30.00 -13.81
N ASP A 396 5.78 29.20 -13.95
CA ASP A 396 4.40 29.61 -13.71
C ASP A 396 3.53 28.41 -13.26
N TYR A 397 2.28 28.69 -12.94
CA TYR A 397 1.30 27.68 -12.50
C TYR A 397 1.03 26.61 -13.56
N HIS A 398 1.00 26.99 -14.86
CA HIS A 398 0.70 26.03 -15.93
C HIS A 398 1.80 24.96 -16.07
N GLU A 399 3.06 25.39 -15.96
CA GLU A 399 4.17 24.43 -15.95
C GLU A 399 4.14 23.55 -14.69
N ALA A 400 3.84 24.15 -13.53
CA ALA A 400 3.72 23.38 -12.27
C ALA A 400 2.59 22.34 -12.31
N LEU A 401 1.47 22.63 -12.97
CA LEU A 401 0.37 21.67 -13.20
C LEU A 401 0.76 20.58 -14.20
N ALA A 402 1.51 20.94 -15.25
CA ALA A 402 1.93 20.00 -16.29
C ALA A 402 2.93 18.96 -15.78
N LEU A 403 3.88 19.34 -14.92
CA LEU A 403 4.91 18.43 -14.42
C LEU A 403 4.36 17.12 -13.84
N PRO A 404 3.49 17.11 -12.82
CA PRO A 404 2.89 15.87 -12.32
C PRO A 404 1.89 15.25 -13.31
N SER A 405 1.20 16.06 -14.14
CA SER A 405 0.21 15.56 -15.08
C SER A 405 0.83 14.74 -16.22
N ASP A 406 1.97 15.17 -16.73
CA ASP A 406 2.69 14.55 -17.84
C ASP A 406 3.64 13.44 -17.39
N HIS A 407 3.91 13.34 -16.09
CA HIS A 407 4.77 12.29 -15.53
C HIS A 407 4.13 10.90 -15.71
N ASP A 408 4.94 9.87 -15.90
CA ASP A 408 4.49 8.47 -16.04
C ASP A 408 3.74 7.94 -14.82
N TYR A 409 4.08 8.44 -13.63
CA TYR A 409 3.41 8.09 -12.36
C TYR A 409 2.31 9.09 -12.02
N GLY A 410 1.29 8.60 -11.33
CA GLY A 410 0.16 9.43 -10.89
C GLY A 410 -0.43 8.95 -9.57
N ASN A 411 0.42 8.67 -8.56
CA ASN A 411 -0.04 8.19 -7.27
C ASN A 411 -0.59 9.32 -6.41
N GLY A 412 0.24 10.28 -6.04
CA GLY A 412 -0.15 11.42 -5.22
C GLY A 412 0.49 12.73 -5.68
N VAL A 413 -0.16 13.84 -5.35
CA VAL A 413 0.34 15.21 -5.56
C VAL A 413 -0.21 16.12 -4.49
N ALA A 414 0.55 17.15 -4.11
CA ALA A 414 0.09 18.18 -3.20
C ALA A 414 0.23 19.58 -3.84
N ILE A 415 -0.64 20.50 -3.45
CA ILE A 415 -0.48 21.93 -3.72
C ILE A 415 -0.53 22.71 -2.41
N PHE A 416 0.41 23.60 -2.19
CA PHE A 416 0.46 24.54 -1.07
C PHE A 416 0.12 25.94 -1.58
N THR A 417 -1.00 26.46 -1.13
CA THR A 417 -1.54 27.76 -1.54
C THR A 417 -2.56 28.27 -0.52
N ARG A 418 -2.76 29.57 -0.46
CA ARG A 418 -3.88 30.22 0.25
C ARG A 418 -4.98 30.66 -0.71
N ASP A 419 -4.76 30.52 -2.01
CA ASP A 419 -5.73 30.86 -3.05
C ASP A 419 -6.68 29.66 -3.32
N GLY A 420 -7.94 29.84 -3.00
CA GLY A 420 -8.97 28.82 -3.18
C GLY A 420 -9.26 28.52 -4.66
N ASP A 421 -9.09 29.49 -5.56
CA ASP A 421 -9.30 29.29 -6.99
C ASP A 421 -8.19 28.41 -7.58
N ALA A 422 -6.94 28.75 -7.28
CA ALA A 422 -5.79 27.94 -7.68
C ALA A 422 -5.87 26.50 -7.15
N ALA A 423 -6.26 26.31 -5.88
CA ALA A 423 -6.42 24.99 -5.28
C ALA A 423 -7.51 24.16 -5.97
N ARG A 424 -8.67 24.78 -6.26
CA ARG A 424 -9.79 24.11 -6.93
C ARG A 424 -9.47 23.77 -8.39
N ASP A 425 -8.86 24.70 -9.11
CA ASP A 425 -8.46 24.51 -10.51
C ASP A 425 -7.43 23.38 -10.63
N PHE A 426 -6.42 23.39 -9.75
CA PHE A 426 -5.41 22.34 -9.68
C PHE A 426 -6.02 20.96 -9.42
N ALA A 427 -6.85 20.83 -8.38
CA ALA A 427 -7.48 19.57 -8.02
C ALA A 427 -8.39 19.00 -9.13
N ALA A 428 -9.03 19.89 -9.91
CA ALA A 428 -9.87 19.48 -11.03
C ALA A 428 -9.09 19.06 -12.28
N LYS A 429 -7.89 19.60 -12.51
CA LYS A 429 -7.16 19.44 -13.77
C LYS A 429 -5.96 18.48 -13.69
N VAL A 430 -5.34 18.31 -12.52
CA VAL A 430 -4.15 17.48 -12.40
C VAL A 430 -4.46 16.01 -12.68
N ASN A 431 -3.64 15.36 -13.51
CA ASN A 431 -3.80 13.96 -13.91
C ASN A 431 -3.10 13.01 -12.91
N VAL A 432 -3.57 13.00 -11.65
CA VAL A 432 -3.04 12.19 -10.55
C VAL A 432 -4.19 11.67 -9.68
N GLY A 433 -4.06 10.47 -9.14
CA GLY A 433 -5.15 9.78 -8.45
C GLY A 433 -5.54 10.35 -7.08
N MET A 434 -4.56 10.89 -6.33
CA MET A 434 -4.80 11.46 -4.99
C MET A 434 -4.20 12.86 -4.89
N VAL A 435 -5.01 13.84 -4.48
CA VAL A 435 -4.65 15.25 -4.45
C VAL A 435 -4.78 15.81 -3.05
N GLY A 436 -3.72 16.44 -2.53
CA GLY A 436 -3.72 17.16 -1.27
C GLY A 436 -3.70 18.67 -1.48
N VAL A 437 -4.55 19.40 -0.78
CA VAL A 437 -4.48 20.87 -0.69
C VAL A 437 -3.97 21.22 0.70
N ASN A 438 -2.76 21.74 0.77
CA ASN A 438 -2.01 21.99 2.02
C ASN A 438 -1.79 20.73 2.89
N VAL A 439 -1.89 19.55 2.26
CA VAL A 439 -1.64 18.23 2.85
C VAL A 439 -0.59 17.51 2.00
N PRO A 440 0.63 17.28 2.50
CA PRO A 440 1.73 16.77 1.68
C PRO A 440 1.55 15.32 1.26
N ILE A 441 0.90 14.50 2.11
CA ILE A 441 0.67 13.07 1.89
C ILE A 441 -0.84 12.81 1.96
N PRO A 442 -1.57 12.94 0.83
CA PRO A 442 -3.03 12.83 0.82
C PRO A 442 -3.52 11.37 0.82
N VAL A 443 -3.03 10.55 1.75
CA VAL A 443 -3.52 9.18 1.93
C VAL A 443 -4.94 9.23 2.49
N PRO A 444 -5.93 8.69 1.78
CA PRO A 444 -7.32 8.73 2.23
C PRO A 444 -7.53 7.92 3.51
N ILE A 445 -8.51 8.34 4.32
CA ILE A 445 -8.98 7.54 5.45
C ILE A 445 -9.73 6.30 4.96
N ALA A 446 -9.89 5.30 5.83
CA ALA A 446 -10.28 3.93 5.47
C ALA A 446 -11.59 3.77 4.68
N TYR A 447 -12.54 4.69 4.81
CA TYR A 447 -13.83 4.65 4.09
C TYR A 447 -13.83 5.42 2.76
N TYR A 448 -12.70 6.04 2.38
CA TYR A 448 -12.38 6.44 1.01
C TYR A 448 -11.38 5.45 0.42
N THR A 449 -11.08 5.57 -0.87
CA THR A 449 -10.25 4.58 -1.56
C THR A 449 -8.87 5.14 -1.91
N PHE A 450 -7.83 4.33 -1.67
CA PHE A 450 -6.47 4.62 -2.09
C PHE A 450 -6.22 4.06 -3.49
N GLY A 451 -5.83 4.90 -4.43
CA GLY A 451 -5.55 4.44 -5.79
C GLY A 451 -4.65 5.38 -6.56
N GLY A 452 -3.75 4.80 -7.34
CA GLY A 452 -2.88 5.51 -8.27
C GLY A 452 -3.43 5.47 -9.69
N TRP A 453 -3.11 6.49 -10.46
CA TRP A 453 -3.37 6.56 -11.89
C TRP A 453 -2.09 6.28 -12.69
N LYS A 454 -2.23 6.10 -14.00
CA LYS A 454 -1.11 5.85 -14.93
C LYS A 454 -0.29 4.62 -14.49
N LYS A 455 1.05 4.69 -14.52
CA LYS A 455 1.91 3.55 -14.11
C LYS A 455 1.98 3.32 -12.59
N SER A 456 1.28 4.14 -11.79
CA SER A 456 1.15 3.90 -10.35
C SER A 456 0.02 2.94 -9.99
N GLY A 457 -0.86 2.58 -10.93
CA GLY A 457 -1.95 1.64 -10.67
C GLY A 457 -2.38 0.91 -11.93
N PHE A 458 -2.56 -0.40 -11.81
CA PHE A 458 -3.08 -1.31 -12.84
C PHE A 458 -4.31 -2.04 -12.29
N GLY A 459 -5.38 -2.08 -13.07
CA GLY A 459 -6.69 -2.60 -12.68
C GLY A 459 -7.70 -1.47 -12.43
N ASP A 460 -8.96 -1.83 -12.18
CA ASP A 460 -10.09 -0.88 -12.16
C ASP A 460 -10.48 -0.41 -10.76
N LEU A 461 -10.21 -1.22 -9.72
CA LEU A 461 -10.63 -0.97 -8.35
C LEU A 461 -9.43 -0.65 -7.46
N ASN A 462 -9.63 0.31 -6.58
CA ASN A 462 -8.62 0.80 -5.65
C ASN A 462 -8.56 -0.02 -4.35
N GLN A 463 -7.58 0.27 -3.48
CA GLN A 463 -7.44 -0.37 -2.17
C GLN A 463 -8.41 0.26 -1.18
N HIS A 464 -8.79 -0.51 -0.18
CA HIS A 464 -9.71 -0.21 0.93
C HIS A 464 -10.97 0.59 0.54
N GLY A 465 -11.74 1.05 1.51
CA GLY A 465 -13.02 1.70 1.27
C GLY A 465 -14.02 0.81 0.51
N PRO A 466 -15.05 1.39 -0.11
CA PRO A 466 -16.07 0.65 -0.86
C PRO A 466 -15.50 -0.18 -2.03
N ASP A 467 -14.40 0.26 -2.63
CA ASP A 467 -13.76 -0.46 -3.73
C ASP A 467 -13.18 -1.81 -3.28
N SER A 468 -12.71 -1.93 -2.04
CA SER A 468 -12.24 -3.21 -1.52
C SER A 468 -13.36 -4.25 -1.43
N VAL A 469 -14.57 -3.82 -1.05
CA VAL A 469 -15.74 -4.72 -1.02
C VAL A 469 -16.14 -5.15 -2.44
N ARG A 470 -16.10 -4.22 -3.40
CA ARG A 470 -16.35 -4.52 -4.82
C ARG A 470 -15.29 -5.46 -5.38
N PHE A 471 -14.02 -5.22 -5.03
CA PHE A 471 -12.89 -6.04 -5.50
C PHE A 471 -12.99 -7.49 -5.00
N TYR A 472 -13.31 -7.70 -3.73
CA TYR A 472 -13.37 -9.02 -3.11
C TYR A 472 -14.73 -9.73 -3.21
N THR A 473 -15.70 -9.15 -3.94
CA THR A 473 -17.02 -9.75 -4.16
C THR A 473 -17.41 -9.74 -5.62
N LYS A 474 -18.35 -10.61 -5.97
CA LYS A 474 -19.10 -10.58 -7.23
C LYS A 474 -20.58 -10.37 -6.95
N THR A 475 -21.25 -9.62 -7.83
CA THR A 475 -22.68 -9.36 -7.75
C THR A 475 -23.43 -10.47 -8.49
N LYS A 476 -24.44 -11.03 -7.81
CA LYS A 476 -25.44 -11.93 -8.43
C LYS A 476 -26.76 -11.17 -8.49
N THR A 477 -27.37 -11.12 -9.65
CA THR A 477 -28.72 -10.57 -9.84
C THR A 477 -29.70 -11.70 -9.97
N VAL A 478 -30.80 -11.62 -9.24
CA VAL A 478 -31.90 -12.59 -9.26
C VAL A 478 -33.16 -11.90 -9.73
N THR A 479 -33.75 -12.42 -10.77
CA THR A 479 -35.06 -11.99 -11.28
C THR A 479 -36.08 -13.05 -10.90
N SER A 480 -37.12 -12.67 -10.21
CA SER A 480 -38.15 -13.58 -9.70
C SER A 480 -39.51 -13.22 -10.28
N ARG A 481 -40.24 -14.19 -10.74
CA ARG A 481 -41.68 -14.06 -11.05
C ARG A 481 -42.45 -14.94 -10.09
N TRP A 482 -43.38 -14.35 -9.39
CA TRP A 482 -44.23 -15.09 -8.46
C TRP A 482 -45.49 -15.58 -9.18
N PRO A 483 -45.79 -16.87 -9.16
CA PRO A 483 -47.05 -17.41 -9.72
C PRO A 483 -48.25 -16.75 -9.02
N SER A 484 -49.15 -16.16 -9.77
CA SER A 484 -50.44 -15.77 -9.27
C SER A 484 -51.46 -16.80 -9.81
N GLY A 485 -52.14 -17.53 -8.94
CA GLY A 485 -53.17 -18.50 -9.37
C GLY A 485 -54.35 -17.88 -10.14
N VAL A 486 -54.28 -16.63 -10.53
CA VAL A 486 -55.28 -15.81 -11.24
C VAL A 486 -54.91 -15.56 -12.70
N LYS A 487 -53.68 -15.87 -13.14
CA LYS A 487 -53.22 -15.62 -14.52
C LYS A 487 -53.08 -16.94 -15.29
N ASP A 488 -53.98 -17.13 -16.26
CA ASP A 488 -53.94 -18.26 -17.18
C ASP A 488 -53.20 -17.91 -18.47
N GLY A 489 -52.33 -18.83 -18.93
CA GLY A 489 -51.70 -18.78 -20.25
C GLY A 489 -50.18 -18.67 -20.25
N ALA A 490 -49.56 -19.15 -21.34
CA ALA A 490 -48.13 -19.04 -21.58
C ALA A 490 -47.78 -17.66 -22.19
N GLU A 491 -46.82 -16.98 -21.58
CA GLU A 491 -46.21 -15.74 -22.15
C GLU A 491 -45.01 -16.10 -23.03
N PHE A 492 -45.10 -15.76 -24.33
CA PHE A 492 -44.06 -16.01 -25.33
C PHE A 492 -43.22 -14.76 -25.63
N SER A 493 -43.46 -13.65 -24.96
CA SER A 493 -42.71 -12.41 -25.11
C SER A 493 -41.87 -12.10 -23.89
N ILE A 494 -40.70 -11.49 -24.13
CA ILE A 494 -39.87 -10.98 -23.03
C ILE A 494 -40.61 -9.86 -22.33
N PRO A 495 -40.76 -9.88 -20.99
CA PRO A 495 -41.40 -8.80 -20.26
C PRO A 495 -40.65 -7.47 -20.47
N THR A 496 -41.37 -6.45 -20.88
CA THR A 496 -40.84 -5.09 -21.06
C THR A 496 -41.55 -4.12 -20.14
N MET A 497 -40.86 -3.07 -19.73
CA MET A 497 -41.47 -1.95 -19.04
C MET A 497 -42.33 -1.18 -20.06
N LYS A 498 -43.64 -1.36 -20.02
CA LYS A 498 -44.62 -0.50 -20.73
C LYS A 498 -45.39 0.33 -19.72
#